data_01c78cfcc19c5b11afc4285990baaf29
#
_entry.id   01c78cfcc19c5b11afc4285990baaf29
#
_cell.length_a   1.000
_cell.length_b   1.000
_cell.length_c   1.000
_cell.angle_alpha   90.00
_cell.angle_beta   90.00
_cell.angle_gamma   90.00
#
_symmetry.space_group_name_H-M   'P 1'
#
loop_
_entity.id
_entity.type
_entity.pdbx_description
1 polymer ?
#
loop_
_entity_poly.entity_id
_entity_poly.type
_entity_poly.pdbx_seq_one_letter_code
_entity_poly.pdbx_strand_id
1 'polypeptide(L)'
;MLAIPAFRRLWLAQLAAQLGEAIALVAMPLLVYDLTGSAELLGAIFVIQLLPRVVLAPIAGMLADRLDRRRILLAADLARAGLVALLPFTGLAWQIALIAMLVALGNAIARPAELAAVPMVVPAGLLVPALSISQVAASVVRIVGPALAAGVIAVTSPGPAFGLQALCFLISAGCIFTLTLPAVSRAPATTTLLLAARREIGDGLRVVRNNPIVRGITAVEMLWQLVTAVLVVTVLLYVAVTLRLRDEAATIFSLLMATFAAGTAIGSLVARRVEERIGRPRLMALGYLAPLMLIPAIVTPPLPVLFACLFVLGFTDAWAVIAMQTYLAEAVPDALRGRVYATWTGAVTLGGAAGFGLIGWLTPRLGPPATLALVGAVVGIGGPIVLWVTGCIAAMRRDAVAGA
;
A
#
# COMPACT_ATOMS: atom_id res chain seq x y z
N MET A 1 -23.15 -12.67 -4.56
CA MET A 1 -21.75 -13.07 -4.45
C MET A 1 -21.45 -13.85 -3.17
N LEU A 2 -21.75 -13.33 -1.99
CA LEU A 2 -21.47 -13.99 -0.70
C LEU A 2 -22.30 -15.27 -0.46
N ALA A 3 -23.32 -15.51 -1.27
CA ALA A 3 -24.07 -16.78 -1.27
C ALA A 3 -23.25 -17.96 -1.85
N ILE A 4 -22.18 -17.69 -2.63
CA ILE A 4 -21.27 -18.74 -3.15
C ILE A 4 -20.29 -19.11 -2.03
N PRO A 5 -20.39 -20.34 -1.44
CA PRO A 5 -19.62 -20.67 -0.23
C PRO A 5 -18.11 -20.61 -0.43
N ALA A 6 -17.60 -21.04 -1.60
CA ALA A 6 -16.18 -21.01 -1.92
C ALA A 6 -15.67 -19.56 -2.04
N PHE A 7 -16.39 -18.67 -2.72
CA PHE A 7 -16.05 -17.27 -2.81
C PHE A 7 -16.08 -16.60 -1.43
N ARG A 8 -17.11 -16.84 -0.63
CA ARG A 8 -17.23 -16.26 0.71
C ARG A 8 -16.04 -16.63 1.60
N ARG A 9 -15.59 -17.90 1.58
CA ARG A 9 -14.42 -18.35 2.35
C ARG A 9 -13.14 -17.68 1.89
N LEU A 10 -12.90 -17.62 0.58
CA LEU A 10 -11.73 -16.94 0.02
C LEU A 10 -11.75 -15.44 0.34
N TRP A 11 -12.91 -14.81 0.22
CA TRP A 11 -13.09 -13.39 0.51
C TRP A 11 -12.87 -13.07 1.99
N LEU A 12 -13.37 -13.88 2.91
CA LEU A 12 -13.11 -13.73 4.35
C LEU A 12 -11.65 -13.94 4.69
N ALA A 13 -10.98 -14.90 4.05
CA ALA A 13 -9.54 -15.09 4.20
C ALA A 13 -8.75 -13.85 3.79
N GLN A 14 -9.05 -13.31 2.60
CA GLN A 14 -8.42 -12.08 2.10
C GLN A 14 -8.65 -10.88 3.02
N LEU A 15 -9.87 -10.72 3.53
CA LEU A 15 -10.19 -9.65 4.49
C LEU A 15 -9.39 -9.77 5.77
N ALA A 16 -9.35 -10.97 6.35
CA ALA A 16 -8.61 -11.22 7.58
C ALA A 16 -7.11 -10.94 7.39
N ALA A 17 -6.51 -11.46 6.32
CA ALA A 17 -5.09 -11.23 6.03
C ALA A 17 -4.77 -9.74 5.82
N GLN A 18 -5.59 -9.02 5.04
CA GLN A 18 -5.42 -7.59 4.80
C GLN A 18 -5.62 -6.76 6.08
N LEU A 19 -6.54 -7.16 6.95
CA LEU A 19 -6.74 -6.51 8.25
C LEU A 19 -5.50 -6.65 9.13
N GLY A 20 -4.90 -7.84 9.18
CA GLY A 20 -3.63 -8.06 9.86
C GLY A 20 -2.50 -7.18 9.32
N GLU A 21 -2.39 -7.06 7.99
CA GLU A 21 -1.40 -6.17 7.36
C GLU A 21 -1.64 -4.69 7.69
N ALA A 22 -2.90 -4.24 7.73
CA ALA A 22 -3.25 -2.87 8.06
C ALA A 22 -2.98 -2.53 9.55
N ILE A 23 -3.14 -3.51 10.45
CA ILE A 23 -2.74 -3.37 11.86
C ILE A 23 -1.22 -3.19 11.98
N ALA A 24 -0.44 -3.99 11.25
CA ALA A 24 1.01 -3.92 11.27
C ALA A 24 1.55 -2.57 10.79
N LEU A 25 0.84 -1.88 9.88
CA LEU A 25 1.24 -0.56 9.38
C LEU A 25 1.40 0.47 10.51
N VAL A 26 0.63 0.33 11.59
CA VAL A 26 0.69 1.19 12.76
C VAL A 26 1.57 0.59 13.85
N ALA A 27 1.44 -0.70 14.12
CA ALA A 27 2.15 -1.35 15.22
C ALA A 27 3.67 -1.50 14.97
N MET A 28 4.08 -1.74 13.71
CA MET A 28 5.49 -1.97 13.38
C MET A 28 6.37 -0.72 13.61
N PRO A 29 6.01 0.49 13.14
CA PRO A 29 6.77 1.71 13.44
C PRO A 29 6.96 1.93 14.93
N LEU A 30 5.91 1.68 15.72
CA LEU A 30 5.95 1.87 17.16
C LEU A 30 6.90 0.88 17.82
N LEU A 31 6.80 -0.42 17.51
CA LEU A 31 7.71 -1.45 18.05
C LEU A 31 9.17 -1.13 17.74
N VAL A 32 9.46 -0.76 16.48
CA VAL A 32 10.84 -0.44 16.07
C VAL A 32 11.34 0.81 16.79
N TYR A 33 10.51 1.83 16.92
CA TYR A 33 10.89 3.07 17.59
C TYR A 33 11.06 2.88 19.09
N ASP A 34 10.17 2.15 19.74
CA ASP A 34 10.27 1.87 21.18
C ASP A 34 11.55 1.09 21.51
N LEU A 35 11.94 0.14 20.65
CA LEU A 35 13.14 -0.66 20.85
C LEU A 35 14.44 0.08 20.51
N THR A 36 14.43 0.95 19.50
CA THR A 36 15.69 1.50 18.92
C THR A 36 15.85 2.99 19.07
N GLY A 37 14.77 3.75 19.19
CA GLY A 37 14.75 5.21 19.13
C GLY A 37 15.23 5.78 17.79
N SER A 38 15.42 4.95 16.75
CA SER A 38 16.11 5.31 15.51
C SER A 38 15.16 5.36 14.30
N ALA A 39 15.06 6.56 13.69
CA ALA A 39 14.38 6.73 12.41
C ALA A 39 15.09 6.01 11.26
N GLU A 40 16.41 5.91 11.32
CA GLU A 40 17.22 5.24 10.29
C GLU A 40 16.92 3.74 10.25
N LEU A 41 16.87 3.10 11.43
CA LEU A 41 16.51 1.68 11.54
C LEU A 41 15.06 1.44 11.13
N LEU A 42 14.16 2.34 11.50
CA LEU A 42 12.76 2.27 11.06
C LEU A 42 12.66 2.30 9.53
N GLY A 43 13.29 3.28 8.88
CA GLY A 43 13.35 3.37 7.43
C GLY A 43 13.98 2.13 6.78
N ALA A 44 15.09 1.62 7.34
CA ALA A 44 15.79 0.43 6.85
C ALA A 44 14.91 -0.83 6.92
N ILE A 45 14.14 -1.02 8.00
CA ILE A 45 13.22 -2.17 8.13
C ILE A 45 12.12 -2.10 7.07
N PHE A 46 11.57 -0.92 6.77
CA PHE A 46 10.59 -0.77 5.69
C PHE A 46 11.21 -1.04 4.32
N VAL A 47 12.45 -0.60 4.06
CA VAL A 47 13.18 -0.96 2.83
C VAL A 47 13.33 -2.48 2.72
N ILE A 48 13.74 -3.15 3.79
CA ILE A 48 13.92 -4.61 3.82
C ILE A 48 12.60 -5.33 3.52
N GLN A 49 11.46 -4.84 4.00
CA GLN A 49 10.14 -5.40 3.71
C GLN A 49 9.73 -5.28 2.23
N LEU A 50 10.25 -4.29 1.50
CA LEU A 50 9.93 -4.10 0.08
C LEU A 50 10.77 -4.99 -0.84
N LEU A 51 11.96 -5.41 -0.41
CA LEU A 51 12.88 -6.23 -1.21
C LEU A 51 12.25 -7.53 -1.75
N PRO A 52 11.56 -8.36 -0.94
CA PRO A 52 10.94 -9.58 -1.45
C PRO A 52 9.92 -9.34 -2.55
N ARG A 53 9.17 -8.25 -2.51
CA ARG A 53 8.17 -7.91 -3.53
C ARG A 53 8.80 -7.65 -4.89
N VAL A 54 9.98 -7.02 -4.91
CA VAL A 54 10.70 -6.72 -6.16
C VAL A 54 11.43 -7.94 -6.69
N VAL A 55 12.18 -8.63 -5.80
CA VAL A 55 13.06 -9.73 -6.20
C VAL A 55 12.27 -10.98 -6.58
N LEU A 56 11.18 -11.26 -5.86
CA LEU A 56 10.42 -12.50 -6.02
C LEU A 56 9.21 -12.37 -6.94
N ALA A 57 8.85 -11.18 -7.42
CA ALA A 57 7.69 -11.02 -8.28
C ALA A 57 7.64 -12.03 -9.45
N PRO A 58 8.75 -12.28 -10.20
CA PRO A 58 8.75 -13.27 -11.28
C PRO A 58 8.62 -14.71 -10.77
N ILE A 59 9.23 -15.01 -9.61
CA ILE A 59 9.25 -16.36 -9.03
C ILE A 59 7.90 -16.69 -8.38
N ALA A 60 7.29 -15.72 -7.73
CA ALA A 60 6.01 -15.88 -7.03
C ALA A 60 4.86 -16.23 -7.98
N GLY A 61 4.81 -15.57 -9.16
CA GLY A 61 3.85 -15.91 -10.21
C GLY A 61 4.00 -17.37 -10.67
N MET A 62 5.24 -17.79 -10.95
CA MET A 62 5.54 -19.16 -11.32
C MET A 62 5.17 -20.19 -10.24
N LEU A 63 5.44 -19.89 -8.97
CA LEU A 63 5.06 -20.76 -7.85
C LEU A 63 3.53 -20.93 -7.80
N ALA A 64 2.78 -19.83 -7.97
CA ALA A 64 1.32 -19.83 -7.99
C ALA A 64 0.73 -20.64 -9.16
N ASP A 65 1.47 -20.77 -10.28
CA ASP A 65 1.04 -21.55 -11.45
C ASP A 65 1.40 -23.04 -11.35
N ARG A 66 2.44 -23.40 -10.60
CA ARG A 66 2.95 -24.78 -10.52
C ARG A 66 2.51 -25.54 -9.27
N LEU A 67 2.30 -24.85 -8.18
CA LEU A 67 1.94 -25.46 -6.91
C LEU A 67 0.43 -25.34 -6.64
N ASP A 68 -0.05 -26.18 -5.77
CA ASP A 68 -1.41 -26.09 -5.26
C ASP A 68 -1.61 -24.76 -4.52
N ARG A 69 -2.43 -23.87 -5.10
CA ARG A 69 -2.70 -22.52 -4.57
C ARG A 69 -3.20 -22.54 -3.15
N ARG A 70 -4.05 -23.53 -2.79
CA ARG A 70 -4.54 -23.70 -1.42
C ARG A 70 -3.39 -23.99 -0.45
N ARG A 71 -2.44 -24.85 -0.83
CA ARG A 71 -1.28 -25.17 0.01
C ARG A 71 -0.36 -23.96 0.16
N ILE A 72 -0.13 -23.19 -0.92
CA ILE A 72 0.65 -21.96 -0.87
C ILE A 72 0.04 -20.98 0.12
N LEU A 73 -1.25 -20.70 0.00
CA LEU A 73 -1.96 -19.74 0.84
C LEU A 73 -1.97 -20.19 2.30
N LEU A 74 -2.27 -21.45 2.56
CA LEU A 74 -2.29 -22.02 3.92
C LEU A 74 -0.90 -21.96 4.57
N ALA A 75 0.14 -22.39 3.87
CA ALA A 75 1.51 -22.37 4.38
C ALA A 75 1.99 -20.94 4.64
N ALA A 76 1.69 -19.99 3.74
CA ALA A 76 2.04 -18.60 3.89
C ALA A 76 1.34 -17.97 5.11
N ASP A 77 0.03 -18.22 5.30
CA ASP A 77 -0.72 -17.68 6.42
C ASP A 77 -0.24 -18.23 7.76
N LEU A 78 -0.01 -19.54 7.86
CA LEU A 78 0.50 -20.17 9.08
C LEU A 78 1.92 -19.68 9.41
N ALA A 79 2.80 -19.57 8.40
CA ALA A 79 4.15 -19.06 8.61
C ALA A 79 4.11 -17.59 9.07
N ARG A 80 3.28 -16.73 8.42
CA ARG A 80 3.12 -15.32 8.82
C ARG A 80 2.56 -15.20 10.23
N ALA A 81 1.55 -15.99 10.58
CA ALA A 81 0.98 -16.01 11.94
C ALA A 81 2.04 -16.34 13.00
N GLY A 82 2.83 -17.39 12.79
CA GLY A 82 3.91 -17.78 13.70
C GLY A 82 5.00 -16.71 13.80
N LEU A 83 5.44 -16.16 12.66
CA LEU A 83 6.47 -15.11 12.63
C LEU A 83 6.03 -13.85 13.36
N VAL A 84 4.81 -13.38 13.10
CA VAL A 84 4.27 -12.16 13.73
C VAL A 84 4.07 -12.35 15.22
N ALA A 85 3.66 -13.55 15.67
CA ALA A 85 3.52 -13.86 17.09
C ALA A 85 4.85 -13.78 17.85
N LEU A 86 5.99 -13.84 17.17
CA LEU A 86 7.33 -13.69 17.77
C LEU A 86 7.74 -12.23 17.98
N LEU A 87 7.13 -11.26 17.26
CA LEU A 87 7.54 -9.85 17.30
C LEU A 87 7.52 -9.26 18.72
N PRO A 88 6.51 -9.49 19.57
CA PRO A 88 6.51 -8.95 20.93
C PRO A 88 7.67 -9.43 21.82
N PHE A 89 8.33 -10.53 21.45
CA PHE A 89 9.42 -11.14 22.20
C PHE A 89 10.81 -10.78 21.65
N THR A 90 10.86 -9.92 20.61
CA THR A 90 12.12 -9.47 20.03
C THR A 90 12.77 -8.40 20.90
N GLY A 91 14.08 -8.52 21.13
CA GLY A 91 14.89 -7.56 21.88
C GLY A 91 15.91 -6.80 21.02
N LEU A 92 16.05 -7.16 19.73
CA LEU A 92 17.07 -6.61 18.84
C LEU A 92 16.47 -6.24 17.48
N ALA A 93 16.88 -5.11 16.92
CA ALA A 93 16.38 -4.60 15.64
C ALA A 93 16.54 -5.58 14.46
N TRP A 94 17.63 -6.35 14.41
CA TRP A 94 17.85 -7.35 13.37
C TRP A 94 16.81 -8.49 13.40
N GLN A 95 16.31 -8.86 14.59
CA GLN A 95 15.25 -9.86 14.73
C GLN A 95 13.95 -9.37 14.13
N ILE A 96 13.59 -8.10 14.40
CA ILE A 96 12.43 -7.45 13.77
C ILE A 96 12.60 -7.38 12.26
N ALA A 97 13.79 -6.97 11.78
CA ALA A 97 14.09 -6.89 10.34
C ALA A 97 13.97 -8.26 9.66
N LEU A 98 14.49 -9.32 10.27
CA LEU A 98 14.41 -10.68 9.76
C LEU A 98 12.95 -11.16 9.69
N ILE A 99 12.20 -11.00 10.77
CA ILE A 99 10.77 -11.39 10.82
C ILE A 99 9.98 -10.60 9.78
N ALA A 100 10.18 -9.28 9.69
CA ALA A 100 9.52 -8.42 8.74
C ALA A 100 9.82 -8.83 7.28
N MET A 101 11.08 -9.18 6.99
CA MET A 101 11.49 -9.70 5.68
C MET A 101 10.80 -11.05 5.37
N LEU A 102 10.75 -11.98 6.32
CA LEU A 102 10.12 -13.29 6.12
C LEU A 102 8.60 -13.18 5.96
N VAL A 103 7.94 -12.28 6.70
CA VAL A 103 6.51 -11.97 6.51
C VAL A 103 6.28 -11.37 5.13
N ALA A 104 7.12 -10.42 4.69
CA ALA A 104 7.03 -9.82 3.36
C ALA A 104 7.28 -10.85 2.23
N LEU A 105 8.14 -11.83 2.46
CA LEU A 105 8.35 -12.99 1.58
C LEU A 105 7.06 -13.81 1.45
N GLY A 106 6.41 -14.13 2.57
CA GLY A 106 5.11 -14.80 2.59
C GLY A 106 4.05 -14.03 1.80
N ASN A 107 3.98 -12.71 1.99
CA ASN A 107 3.06 -11.83 1.25
C ASN A 107 3.34 -11.83 -0.27
N ALA A 108 4.62 -11.76 -0.67
CA ALA A 108 5.02 -11.77 -2.08
C ALA A 108 4.60 -13.06 -2.79
N ILE A 109 4.64 -14.21 -2.08
CA ILE A 109 4.26 -15.52 -2.62
C ILE A 109 2.73 -15.71 -2.58
N ALA A 110 2.05 -15.28 -1.52
CA ALA A 110 0.61 -15.47 -1.35
C ALA A 110 -0.20 -14.61 -2.34
N ARG A 111 0.22 -13.37 -2.60
CA ARG A 111 -0.57 -12.42 -3.39
C ARG A 111 -0.95 -12.88 -4.80
N PRO A 112 -0.03 -13.42 -5.64
CA PRO A 112 -0.40 -13.99 -6.93
C PRO A 112 -1.35 -15.18 -6.82
N ALA A 113 -1.15 -16.05 -5.83
CA ALA A 113 -2.03 -17.20 -5.59
C ALA A 113 -3.46 -16.78 -5.19
N GLU A 114 -3.60 -15.73 -4.36
CA GLU A 114 -4.89 -15.13 -4.00
C GLU A 114 -5.64 -14.61 -5.23
N LEU A 115 -4.97 -13.81 -6.07
CA LEU A 115 -5.56 -13.23 -7.27
C LEU A 115 -5.98 -14.31 -8.27
N ALA A 116 -5.15 -15.35 -8.42
CA ALA A 116 -5.42 -16.47 -9.30
C ALA A 116 -6.51 -17.43 -8.76
N ALA A 117 -6.81 -17.42 -7.45
CA ALA A 117 -7.86 -18.23 -6.86
C ALA A 117 -9.27 -17.68 -7.11
N VAL A 118 -9.44 -16.36 -7.26
CA VAL A 118 -10.76 -15.72 -7.45
C VAL A 118 -11.52 -16.29 -8.64
N PRO A 119 -10.96 -16.35 -9.88
CA PRO A 119 -11.68 -16.89 -11.03
C PRO A 119 -11.98 -18.39 -10.93
N MET A 120 -11.35 -19.12 -10.01
CA MET A 120 -11.61 -20.56 -9.80
C MET A 120 -12.83 -20.83 -8.93
N VAL A 121 -13.25 -19.86 -8.14
CA VAL A 121 -14.37 -19.99 -7.18
C VAL A 121 -15.61 -19.21 -7.60
N VAL A 122 -15.52 -18.45 -8.71
CA VAL A 122 -16.59 -17.58 -9.19
C VAL A 122 -16.91 -17.91 -10.65
N PRO A 123 -18.19 -18.05 -11.05
CA PRO A 123 -18.58 -18.18 -12.45
C PRO A 123 -18.12 -16.98 -13.29
N ALA A 124 -17.74 -17.21 -14.56
CA ALA A 124 -17.15 -16.20 -15.44
C ALA A 124 -17.98 -14.89 -15.53
N GLY A 125 -19.30 -14.98 -15.61
CA GLY A 125 -20.20 -13.81 -15.65
C GLY A 125 -20.28 -13.00 -14.35
N LEU A 126 -19.73 -13.51 -13.25
CA LEU A 126 -19.76 -12.89 -11.93
C LEU A 126 -18.38 -12.41 -11.45
N LEU A 127 -17.34 -12.50 -12.28
CA LEU A 127 -15.98 -12.16 -11.90
C LEU A 127 -15.85 -10.65 -11.58
N VAL A 128 -16.39 -9.77 -12.41
CA VAL A 128 -16.32 -8.30 -12.19
C VAL A 128 -17.02 -7.91 -10.88
N PRO A 129 -18.27 -8.34 -10.59
CA PRO A 129 -18.88 -8.10 -9.29
C PRO A 129 -18.09 -8.66 -8.10
N ALA A 130 -17.44 -9.83 -8.24
CA ALA A 130 -16.62 -10.41 -7.18
C ALA A 130 -15.39 -9.56 -6.86
N LEU A 131 -14.67 -9.12 -7.89
CA LEU A 131 -13.52 -8.22 -7.75
C LEU A 131 -13.94 -6.87 -7.15
N SER A 132 -15.09 -6.32 -7.55
CA SER A 132 -15.62 -5.06 -7.02
C SER A 132 -15.90 -5.16 -5.51
N ILE A 133 -16.56 -6.22 -5.05
CA ILE A 133 -16.82 -6.44 -3.63
C ILE A 133 -15.50 -6.60 -2.86
N SER A 134 -14.53 -7.33 -3.40
CA SER A 134 -13.20 -7.48 -2.78
C SER A 134 -12.48 -6.14 -2.67
N GLN A 135 -12.57 -5.28 -3.68
CA GLN A 135 -11.95 -3.96 -3.67
C GLN A 135 -12.60 -3.01 -2.66
N VAL A 136 -13.92 -2.99 -2.57
CA VAL A 136 -14.65 -2.20 -1.56
C VAL A 136 -14.24 -2.66 -0.15
N ALA A 137 -14.21 -3.97 0.07
CA ALA A 137 -13.82 -4.54 1.34
C ALA A 137 -12.35 -4.20 1.71
N ALA A 138 -11.43 -4.28 0.77
CA ALA A 138 -10.04 -3.85 0.96
C ALA A 138 -9.93 -2.35 1.33
N SER A 139 -10.81 -1.51 0.76
CA SER A 139 -10.86 -0.09 1.11
C SER A 139 -11.37 0.15 2.53
N VAL A 140 -12.38 -0.61 2.95
CA VAL A 140 -12.87 -0.57 4.35
C VAL A 140 -11.76 -1.02 5.33
N VAL A 141 -11.05 -2.10 5.01
CA VAL A 141 -9.97 -2.61 5.86
C VAL A 141 -8.85 -1.59 6.02
N ARG A 142 -8.50 -0.85 4.97
CA ARG A 142 -7.48 0.22 5.06
C ARG A 142 -7.84 1.32 6.05
N ILE A 143 -9.13 1.52 6.32
CA ILE A 143 -9.62 2.50 7.30
C ILE A 143 -9.71 1.87 8.69
N VAL A 144 -10.37 0.72 8.75
CA VAL A 144 -10.68 0.02 10.01
C VAL A 144 -9.41 -0.54 10.65
N GLY A 145 -8.46 -1.04 9.86
CA GLY A 145 -7.23 -1.65 10.37
C GLY A 145 -6.38 -0.73 11.24
N PRO A 146 -5.98 0.46 10.76
CA PRO A 146 -5.26 1.43 11.59
C PRO A 146 -6.06 1.88 12.82
N ALA A 147 -7.39 2.05 12.70
CA ALA A 147 -8.23 2.42 13.81
C ALA A 147 -8.30 1.33 14.90
N LEU A 148 -8.39 0.05 14.50
CA LEU A 148 -8.33 -1.07 15.43
C LEU A 148 -6.96 -1.16 16.10
N ALA A 149 -5.87 -1.01 15.34
CA ALA A 149 -4.52 -0.97 15.89
C ALA A 149 -4.40 0.16 16.93
N ALA A 150 -4.88 1.36 16.60
CA ALA A 150 -4.92 2.50 17.50
C ALA A 150 -5.66 2.17 18.80
N GLY A 151 -6.87 1.59 18.70
CA GLY A 151 -7.67 1.21 19.84
C GLY A 151 -6.99 0.20 20.76
N VAL A 152 -6.35 -0.83 20.19
CA VAL A 152 -5.62 -1.83 20.96
C VAL A 152 -4.39 -1.20 21.63
N ILE A 153 -3.60 -0.44 20.89
CA ILE A 153 -2.36 0.16 21.38
C ILE A 153 -2.65 1.22 22.48
N ALA A 154 -3.74 1.98 22.33
CA ALA A 154 -4.13 3.00 23.31
C ALA A 154 -4.44 2.45 24.70
N VAL A 155 -4.93 1.21 24.80
CA VAL A 155 -5.30 0.57 26.08
C VAL A 155 -4.30 -0.47 26.54
N THR A 156 -3.27 -0.80 25.72
CA THR A 156 -2.28 -1.84 26.06
C THR A 156 -0.85 -1.36 25.72
N SER A 157 -0.31 -1.89 24.63
CA SER A 157 1.02 -1.60 24.08
C SER A 157 1.05 -2.10 22.63
N PRO A 158 2.13 -1.84 21.85
CA PRO A 158 2.26 -2.38 20.50
C PRO A 158 2.25 -3.92 20.41
N GLY A 159 2.72 -4.62 21.45
CA GLY A 159 2.82 -6.09 21.48
C GLY A 159 1.50 -6.82 21.18
N PRO A 160 0.41 -6.57 21.91
CA PRO A 160 -0.90 -7.19 21.66
C PRO A 160 -1.47 -6.95 20.27
N ALA A 161 -1.12 -5.84 19.61
CA ALA A 161 -1.53 -5.59 18.23
C ALA A 161 -0.97 -6.66 17.25
N PHE A 162 0.26 -7.17 17.50
CA PHE A 162 0.81 -8.28 16.72
C PHE A 162 0.12 -9.61 17.04
N GLY A 163 -0.37 -9.80 18.27
CA GLY A 163 -1.24 -10.93 18.61
C GLY A 163 -2.54 -10.91 17.80
N LEU A 164 -3.15 -9.74 17.66
CA LEU A 164 -4.34 -9.56 16.81
C LEU A 164 -4.02 -9.79 15.32
N GLN A 165 -2.86 -9.30 14.85
CA GLN A 165 -2.39 -9.58 13.49
C GLN A 165 -2.19 -11.08 13.26
N ALA A 166 -1.56 -11.79 14.20
CA ALA A 166 -1.38 -13.24 14.13
C ALA A 166 -2.73 -13.97 14.08
N LEU A 167 -3.69 -13.55 14.90
CA LEU A 167 -5.06 -14.08 14.88
C LEU A 167 -5.74 -13.86 13.52
N CYS A 168 -5.55 -12.71 12.90
CA CYS A 168 -6.06 -12.43 11.56
C CYS A 168 -5.50 -13.43 10.52
N PHE A 169 -4.21 -13.72 10.55
CA PHE A 169 -3.61 -14.74 9.67
C PHE A 169 -4.10 -16.15 9.98
N LEU A 170 -4.33 -16.50 11.25
CA LEU A 170 -4.91 -17.79 11.64
C LEU A 170 -6.37 -17.93 11.16
N ILE A 171 -7.16 -16.85 11.24
CA ILE A 171 -8.53 -16.83 10.68
C ILE A 171 -8.47 -17.03 9.17
N SER A 172 -7.57 -16.34 8.47
CA SER A 172 -7.33 -16.54 7.04
C SER A 172 -6.99 -17.98 6.73
N ALA A 173 -6.02 -18.56 7.44
CA ALA A 173 -5.61 -19.95 7.28
C ALA A 173 -6.78 -20.93 7.51
N GLY A 174 -7.62 -20.69 8.54
CA GLY A 174 -8.83 -21.49 8.79
C GLY A 174 -9.85 -21.44 7.65
N CYS A 175 -10.06 -20.25 7.09
CA CYS A 175 -10.92 -20.08 5.90
C CYS A 175 -10.35 -20.83 4.69
N ILE A 176 -9.05 -20.72 4.43
CA ILE A 176 -8.37 -21.42 3.32
C ILE A 176 -8.33 -22.94 3.56
N PHE A 177 -8.18 -23.40 4.80
CA PHE A 177 -8.20 -24.81 5.14
C PHE A 177 -9.51 -25.50 4.76
N THR A 178 -10.64 -24.79 4.91
CA THR A 178 -11.96 -25.31 4.53
C THR A 178 -12.30 -25.08 3.06
N LEU A 179 -11.43 -24.41 2.28
CA LEU A 179 -11.66 -24.08 0.87
C LEU A 179 -11.22 -25.26 -0.01
N THR A 180 -12.08 -25.68 -0.92
CA THR A 180 -11.74 -26.61 -1.99
C THR A 180 -11.50 -25.84 -3.27
N LEU A 181 -10.26 -25.87 -3.79
CA LEU A 181 -9.92 -25.32 -5.10
C LEU A 181 -9.74 -26.46 -6.10
N PRO A 182 -10.17 -26.28 -7.37
CA PRO A 182 -9.87 -27.23 -8.42
C PRO A 182 -8.35 -27.40 -8.57
N ALA A 183 -7.94 -28.62 -8.92
CA ALA A 183 -6.53 -28.88 -9.18
C ALA A 183 -6.05 -28.05 -10.38
N VAL A 184 -4.88 -27.43 -10.26
CA VAL A 184 -4.28 -26.68 -11.35
C VAL A 184 -3.78 -27.65 -12.41
N SER A 185 -4.29 -27.53 -13.64
CA SER A 185 -3.74 -28.25 -14.78
C SER A 185 -2.35 -27.71 -15.05
N ARG A 186 -1.32 -28.56 -14.91
CA ARG A 186 0.07 -28.21 -15.16
C ARG A 186 0.27 -27.92 -16.64
N ALA A 187 0.37 -26.65 -17.02
CA ALA A 187 0.84 -26.30 -18.34
C ALA A 187 2.35 -26.63 -18.45
N PRO A 188 2.79 -27.32 -19.50
CA PRO A 188 4.21 -27.57 -19.72
C PRO A 188 4.93 -26.24 -19.95
N ALA A 189 5.95 -25.98 -19.16
CA ALA A 189 6.78 -24.78 -19.32
C ALA A 189 7.68 -24.93 -20.55
N THR A 190 7.31 -24.31 -21.65
CA THR A 190 8.06 -24.32 -22.91
C THR A 190 9.12 -23.22 -23.04
N THR A 191 9.20 -22.30 -22.07
CA THR A 191 10.16 -21.19 -22.12
C THR A 191 10.88 -21.02 -20.78
N THR A 192 12.17 -20.69 -20.83
CA THR A 192 12.92 -20.30 -19.62
C THR A 192 12.28 -19.05 -19.01
N LEU A 193 11.77 -19.20 -17.81
CA LEU A 193 10.95 -18.23 -17.07
C LEU A 193 11.60 -16.84 -16.95
N LEU A 194 12.92 -16.80 -16.79
CA LEU A 194 13.69 -15.55 -16.77
C LEU A 194 13.58 -14.77 -18.09
N LEU A 195 13.55 -15.45 -19.23
CA LEU A 195 13.40 -14.80 -20.53
C LEU A 195 11.96 -14.29 -20.73
N ALA A 196 10.95 -15.05 -20.28
CA ALA A 196 9.56 -14.61 -20.32
C ALA A 196 9.34 -13.38 -19.42
N ALA A 197 9.79 -13.43 -18.17
CA ALA A 197 9.71 -12.30 -17.24
C ALA A 197 10.45 -11.05 -17.77
N ARG A 198 11.64 -11.23 -18.35
CA ARG A 198 12.40 -10.12 -18.95
C ARG A 198 11.67 -9.49 -20.14
N ARG A 199 10.99 -10.29 -20.98
CA ARG A 199 10.16 -9.78 -22.08
C ARG A 199 8.94 -9.02 -21.55
N GLU A 200 8.23 -9.56 -20.57
CA GLU A 200 7.06 -8.92 -19.96
C GLU A 200 7.40 -7.59 -19.30
N ILE A 201 8.51 -7.53 -18.55
CA ILE A 201 9.02 -6.28 -17.97
C ILE A 201 9.42 -5.30 -19.08
N GLY A 202 10.08 -5.78 -20.13
CA GLY A 202 10.48 -4.97 -21.28
C GLY A 202 9.29 -4.36 -22.02
N ASP A 203 8.23 -5.14 -22.22
CA ASP A 203 7.00 -4.66 -22.88
C ASP A 203 6.27 -3.63 -21.99
N GLY A 204 6.14 -3.91 -20.68
CA GLY A 204 5.58 -2.97 -19.73
C GLY A 204 6.36 -1.66 -19.67
N LEU A 205 7.71 -1.72 -19.60
CA LEU A 205 8.58 -0.55 -19.58
C LEU A 205 8.50 0.27 -20.89
N ARG A 206 8.36 -0.40 -22.03
CA ARG A 206 8.15 0.28 -23.32
C ARG A 206 6.85 1.07 -23.33
N VAL A 207 5.75 0.53 -22.79
CA VAL A 207 4.48 1.25 -22.67
C VAL A 207 4.63 2.45 -21.71
N VAL A 208 5.23 2.24 -20.53
CA VAL A 208 5.50 3.32 -19.57
C VAL A 208 6.31 4.45 -20.22
N ARG A 209 7.34 4.12 -21.00
CA ARG A 209 8.18 5.13 -21.67
C ARG A 209 7.47 5.86 -22.78
N ASN A 210 6.66 5.16 -23.58
CA ASN A 210 6.06 5.72 -24.82
C ASN A 210 4.70 6.37 -24.59
N ASN A 211 3.95 5.98 -23.55
CA ASN A 211 2.67 6.60 -23.22
C ASN A 211 2.87 7.70 -22.17
N PRO A 212 2.63 8.99 -22.51
CA PRO A 212 2.86 10.11 -21.60
C PRO A 212 1.97 10.07 -20.36
N ILE A 213 0.75 9.51 -20.44
CA ILE A 213 -0.13 9.36 -19.28
C ILE A 213 0.44 8.35 -18.31
N VAL A 214 0.79 7.13 -18.79
CA VAL A 214 1.35 6.08 -17.95
C VAL A 214 2.69 6.49 -17.36
N ARG A 215 3.54 7.17 -18.13
CA ARG A 215 4.83 7.71 -17.67
C ARG A 215 4.64 8.74 -16.56
N GLY A 216 3.76 9.71 -16.76
CA GLY A 216 3.48 10.76 -15.78
C GLY A 216 2.92 10.22 -14.48
N ILE A 217 1.95 9.32 -14.56
CA ILE A 217 1.38 8.61 -13.41
C ILE A 217 2.46 7.84 -12.66
N THR A 218 3.28 7.05 -13.36
CA THR A 218 4.35 6.27 -12.72
C THR A 218 5.33 7.16 -11.98
N ALA A 219 5.77 8.25 -12.62
CA ALA A 219 6.74 9.17 -12.03
C ALA A 219 6.18 9.91 -10.80
N VAL A 220 4.94 10.38 -10.85
CA VAL A 220 4.32 11.08 -9.72
C VAL A 220 4.01 10.12 -8.57
N GLU A 221 3.63 8.87 -8.85
CA GLU A 221 3.42 7.86 -7.81
C GLU A 221 4.73 7.45 -7.11
N MET A 222 5.82 7.34 -7.86
CA MET A 222 7.15 7.14 -7.24
C MET A 222 7.51 8.32 -6.31
N LEU A 223 7.21 9.55 -6.71
CA LEU A 223 7.42 10.73 -5.87
C LEU A 223 6.49 10.72 -4.64
N TRP A 224 5.24 10.29 -4.80
CA TRP A 224 4.26 10.16 -3.71
C TRP A 224 4.72 9.21 -2.59
N GLN A 225 5.57 8.25 -2.90
CA GLN A 225 6.12 7.33 -1.90
C GLN A 225 6.95 8.05 -0.82
N LEU A 226 7.46 9.26 -1.08
CA LEU A 226 8.06 10.12 -0.04
C LEU A 226 7.03 10.54 1.01
N VAL A 227 5.79 10.85 0.59
CA VAL A 227 4.69 11.17 1.52
C VAL A 227 4.36 9.95 2.37
N THR A 228 4.24 8.77 1.75
CA THR A 228 4.02 7.52 2.48
C THR A 228 5.10 7.28 3.53
N ALA A 229 6.37 7.43 3.16
CA ALA A 229 7.49 7.25 4.07
C ALA A 229 7.48 8.29 5.22
N VAL A 230 7.19 9.56 4.93
CA VAL A 230 7.07 10.62 5.94
C VAL A 230 5.93 10.35 6.90
N LEU A 231 4.77 9.94 6.42
CA LEU A 231 3.62 9.61 7.26
C LEU A 231 3.93 8.48 8.25
N VAL A 232 4.69 7.48 7.81
CA VAL A 232 5.02 6.32 8.65
C VAL A 232 6.19 6.60 9.59
N VAL A 233 7.27 7.23 9.09
CA VAL A 233 8.52 7.40 9.84
C VAL A 233 8.50 8.72 10.62
N THR A 234 8.25 9.84 9.92
CA THR A 234 8.49 11.16 10.47
C THR A 234 7.36 11.66 11.36
N VAL A 235 6.10 11.32 11.06
CA VAL A 235 4.95 11.74 11.90
C VAL A 235 5.05 11.14 13.30
N LEU A 236 5.48 9.87 13.43
CA LEU A 236 5.71 9.26 14.73
C LEU A 236 6.78 10.04 15.53
N LEU A 237 7.92 10.32 14.90
CA LEU A 237 8.99 11.08 15.56
C LEU A 237 8.57 12.52 15.85
N TYR A 238 7.74 13.12 14.99
CA TYR A 238 7.20 14.46 15.21
C TYR A 238 6.41 14.51 16.52
N VAL A 239 5.52 13.55 16.74
CA VAL A 239 4.73 13.47 17.98
C VAL A 239 5.64 13.20 19.19
N ALA A 240 6.52 12.19 19.08
CA ALA A 240 7.35 11.75 20.20
C ALA A 240 8.40 12.79 20.62
N VAL A 241 9.09 13.37 19.63
CA VAL A 241 10.29 14.22 19.86
C VAL A 241 9.94 15.71 19.82
N THR A 242 9.23 16.15 18.77
CA THR A 242 8.97 17.58 18.56
C THR A 242 7.87 18.08 19.49
N LEU A 243 6.76 17.35 19.59
CA LEU A 243 5.67 17.70 20.50
C LEU A 243 5.95 17.27 21.95
N ARG A 244 7.03 16.50 22.18
CA ARG A 244 7.42 15.97 23.50
C ARG A 244 6.34 15.11 24.19
N LEU A 245 5.49 14.46 23.39
CA LEU A 245 4.41 13.61 23.85
C LEU A 245 4.80 12.14 23.74
N ARG A 246 5.99 11.76 24.27
CA ARG A 246 6.57 10.43 24.10
C ARG A 246 5.67 9.33 24.64
N ASP A 247 5.08 9.53 25.81
CA ASP A 247 4.22 8.55 26.48
C ASP A 247 2.90 8.32 25.72
N GLU A 248 2.42 9.37 25.02
CA GLU A 248 1.20 9.33 24.23
C GLU A 248 1.45 9.16 22.74
N ALA A 249 2.72 9.05 22.31
CA ALA A 249 3.10 9.07 20.90
C ALA A 249 2.42 7.96 20.10
N ALA A 250 2.32 6.75 20.65
CA ALA A 250 1.66 5.62 20.05
C ALA A 250 0.18 5.90 19.77
N THR A 251 -0.53 6.41 20.76
CA THR A 251 -1.96 6.74 20.68
C THR A 251 -2.21 7.88 19.70
N ILE A 252 -1.46 8.98 19.80
CA ILE A 252 -1.61 10.15 18.93
C ILE A 252 -1.25 9.79 17.48
N PHE A 253 -0.14 9.09 17.25
CA PHE A 253 0.24 8.61 15.91
C PHE A 253 -0.86 7.75 15.29
N SER A 254 -1.39 6.81 16.05
CA SER A 254 -2.46 5.93 15.61
C SER A 254 -3.74 6.72 15.26
N LEU A 255 -4.12 7.70 16.07
CA LEU A 255 -5.27 8.58 15.81
C LEU A 255 -5.04 9.46 14.58
N LEU A 256 -3.84 9.97 14.37
CA LEU A 256 -3.46 10.73 13.17
C LEU A 256 -3.59 9.86 11.90
N MET A 257 -3.12 8.61 11.94
CA MET A 257 -3.27 7.66 10.83
C MET A 257 -4.74 7.29 10.59
N ALA A 258 -5.52 7.11 11.65
CA ALA A 258 -6.96 6.89 11.55
C ALA A 258 -7.68 8.10 10.94
N THR A 259 -7.26 9.32 11.29
CA THR A 259 -7.80 10.56 10.72
C THR A 259 -7.50 10.70 9.23
N PHE A 260 -6.27 10.39 8.81
CA PHE A 260 -5.89 10.32 7.41
C PHE A 260 -6.76 9.29 6.65
N ALA A 261 -6.93 8.10 7.22
CA ALA A 261 -7.76 7.05 6.63
C ALA A 261 -9.24 7.45 6.54
N ALA A 262 -9.78 8.13 7.57
CA ALA A 262 -11.14 8.68 7.55
C ALA A 262 -11.30 9.75 6.46
N GLY A 263 -10.30 10.63 6.31
CA GLY A 263 -10.23 11.58 5.20
C GLY A 263 -10.32 10.88 3.84
N THR A 264 -9.48 9.86 3.60
CA THR A 264 -9.47 9.07 2.37
C THR A 264 -10.83 8.41 2.10
N ALA A 265 -11.49 7.88 3.11
CA ALA A 265 -12.82 7.29 2.98
C ALA A 265 -13.86 8.33 2.52
N ILE A 266 -13.95 9.44 3.24
CA ILE A 266 -14.93 10.49 2.95
C ILE A 266 -14.63 11.14 1.59
N GLY A 267 -13.34 11.37 1.28
CA GLY A 267 -12.88 11.87 -0.01
C GLY A 267 -13.32 10.98 -1.18
N SER A 268 -13.23 9.66 -1.01
CA SER A 268 -13.63 8.69 -2.03
C SER A 268 -15.14 8.71 -2.30
N LEU A 269 -15.97 8.92 -1.27
CA LEU A 269 -17.42 8.99 -1.42
C LEU A 269 -17.90 10.21 -2.23
N VAL A 270 -17.15 11.31 -2.16
CA VAL A 270 -17.51 12.55 -2.87
C VAL A 270 -16.76 12.73 -4.20
N ALA A 271 -15.72 11.92 -4.44
CA ALA A 271 -14.84 12.05 -5.61
C ALA A 271 -15.60 12.17 -6.93
N ARG A 272 -16.59 11.31 -7.15
CA ARG A 272 -17.41 11.33 -8.36
C ARG A 272 -18.15 12.66 -8.56
N ARG A 273 -18.79 13.18 -7.50
CA ARG A 273 -19.51 14.46 -7.57
C ARG A 273 -18.58 15.64 -7.87
N VAL A 274 -17.37 15.58 -7.32
CA VAL A 274 -16.34 16.59 -7.55
C VAL A 274 -15.80 16.46 -8.97
N GLU A 275 -15.51 15.23 -9.45
CA GLU A 275 -15.09 14.96 -10.82
C GLU A 275 -16.09 15.50 -11.86
N GLU A 276 -17.40 15.30 -11.66
CA GLU A 276 -18.46 15.80 -12.54
C GLU A 276 -18.46 17.35 -12.63
N ARG A 277 -17.99 18.05 -11.59
CA ARG A 277 -17.97 19.54 -11.57
C ARG A 277 -16.69 20.15 -12.12
N ILE A 278 -15.53 19.59 -11.78
CA ILE A 278 -14.23 20.21 -12.11
C ILE A 278 -13.45 19.45 -13.18
N GLY A 279 -13.88 18.25 -13.53
CA GLY A 279 -13.19 17.33 -14.44
C GLY A 279 -12.04 16.55 -13.80
N ARG A 280 -11.77 15.37 -14.35
CA ARG A 280 -10.78 14.43 -13.83
C ARG A 280 -9.33 14.97 -13.78
N PRO A 281 -8.84 15.75 -14.79
CA PRO A 281 -7.47 16.29 -14.70
C PRO A 281 -7.25 17.24 -13.52
N ARG A 282 -8.26 18.06 -13.19
CA ARG A 282 -8.20 18.98 -12.06
C ARG A 282 -8.33 18.23 -10.74
N LEU A 283 -9.21 17.22 -10.69
CA LEU A 283 -9.36 16.34 -9.53
C LEU A 283 -8.01 15.69 -9.14
N MET A 284 -7.32 15.12 -10.14
CA MET A 284 -6.00 14.52 -9.96
C MET A 284 -4.95 15.54 -9.52
N ALA A 285 -4.94 16.73 -10.13
CA ALA A 285 -3.98 17.79 -9.77
C ALA A 285 -4.19 18.28 -8.32
N LEU A 286 -5.44 18.46 -7.88
CA LEU A 286 -5.75 18.85 -6.52
C LEU A 286 -5.30 17.79 -5.49
N GLY A 287 -5.45 16.50 -5.84
CA GLY A 287 -4.95 15.42 -4.99
C GLY A 287 -3.43 15.48 -4.80
N TYR A 288 -2.68 15.71 -5.87
CA TYR A 288 -1.21 15.81 -5.78
C TYR A 288 -0.69 17.13 -5.20
N LEU A 289 -1.54 18.14 -5.01
CA LEU A 289 -1.23 19.34 -4.20
C LEU A 289 -1.39 19.11 -2.69
N ALA A 290 -2.12 18.07 -2.30
CA ALA A 290 -2.42 17.77 -0.89
C ALA A 290 -1.20 17.70 0.06
N PRO A 291 -0.02 17.21 -0.35
CA PRO A 291 1.16 17.18 0.52
C PRO A 291 1.59 18.55 1.04
N LEU A 292 1.17 19.66 0.40
CA LEU A 292 1.38 21.01 0.95
C LEU A 292 0.77 21.18 2.36
N MET A 293 -0.20 20.35 2.74
CA MET A 293 -0.77 20.32 4.09
C MET A 293 0.24 19.86 5.17
N LEU A 294 1.40 19.32 4.77
CA LEU A 294 2.50 18.98 5.70
C LEU A 294 3.39 20.19 6.05
N ILE A 295 3.35 21.27 5.26
CA ILE A 295 4.18 22.47 5.48
C ILE A 295 3.92 23.14 6.85
N PRO A 296 2.67 23.27 7.34
CA PRO A 296 2.42 23.88 8.63
C PRO A 296 3.14 23.19 9.81
N ALA A 297 3.56 21.92 9.64
CA ALA A 297 4.31 21.20 10.68
C ALA A 297 5.62 21.92 11.08
N ILE A 298 6.18 22.79 10.23
CA ILE A 298 7.43 23.53 10.52
C ILE A 298 7.29 24.51 11.69
N VAL A 299 6.08 25.07 11.89
CA VAL A 299 5.78 26.00 12.99
C VAL A 299 5.18 25.31 14.21
N THR A 300 5.29 24.00 14.28
CA THR A 300 4.75 23.18 15.38
C THR A 300 3.30 23.54 15.77
N PRO A 301 2.34 23.38 14.84
CA PRO A 301 0.97 23.76 15.08
C PRO A 301 0.35 22.92 16.21
N PRO A 302 -0.69 23.42 16.90
CA PRO A 302 -1.40 22.62 17.88
C PRO A 302 -2.03 21.37 17.25
N LEU A 303 -2.15 20.30 18.03
CA LEU A 303 -2.65 18.98 17.58
C LEU A 303 -3.91 19.04 16.71
N PRO A 304 -4.96 19.84 17.01
CA PRO A 304 -6.15 19.92 16.16
C PRO A 304 -5.84 20.35 14.72
N VAL A 305 -4.86 21.23 14.52
CA VAL A 305 -4.44 21.66 13.18
C VAL A 305 -3.74 20.51 12.45
N LEU A 306 -2.91 19.73 13.14
CA LEU A 306 -2.24 18.57 12.56
C LEU A 306 -3.27 17.51 12.14
N PHE A 307 -4.28 17.24 12.97
CA PHE A 307 -5.41 16.38 12.61
C PHE A 307 -6.15 16.88 11.36
N ALA A 308 -6.46 18.19 11.31
CA ALA A 308 -7.12 18.79 10.16
C ALA A 308 -6.28 18.68 8.88
N CYS A 309 -4.97 18.92 8.96
CA CYS A 309 -4.05 18.78 7.83
C CYS A 309 -4.00 17.34 7.30
N LEU A 310 -3.90 16.35 8.19
CA LEU A 310 -3.88 14.94 7.78
C LEU A 310 -5.24 14.46 7.25
N PHE A 311 -6.34 14.97 7.81
CA PHE A 311 -7.66 14.70 7.25
C PHE A 311 -7.78 15.23 5.82
N VAL A 312 -7.40 16.48 5.56
CA VAL A 312 -7.43 17.09 4.22
C VAL A 312 -6.48 16.37 3.27
N LEU A 313 -5.29 16.00 3.74
CA LEU A 313 -4.33 15.22 2.96
C LEU A 313 -4.95 13.89 2.52
N GLY A 314 -5.54 13.12 3.43
CA GLY A 314 -6.21 11.86 3.09
C GLY A 314 -7.43 12.06 2.20
N PHE A 315 -8.25 13.09 2.47
CA PHE A 315 -9.45 13.41 1.71
C PHE A 315 -9.15 13.68 0.23
N THR A 316 -8.10 14.42 -0.04
CA THR A 316 -7.70 14.76 -1.42
C THR A 316 -6.81 13.71 -2.07
N ASP A 317 -6.06 12.90 -1.29
CA ASP A 317 -5.34 11.72 -1.78
C ASP A 317 -6.28 10.75 -2.49
N ALA A 318 -7.47 10.50 -1.93
CA ALA A 318 -8.48 9.66 -2.56
C ALA A 318 -8.82 10.11 -3.99
N TRP A 319 -8.82 11.41 -4.26
CA TRP A 319 -9.09 11.97 -5.57
C TRP A 319 -7.98 11.69 -6.56
N ALA A 320 -6.72 11.83 -6.13
CA ALA A 320 -5.56 11.47 -6.94
C ALA A 320 -5.59 9.98 -7.30
N VAL A 321 -5.81 9.11 -6.31
CA VAL A 321 -5.83 7.66 -6.50
C VAL A 321 -6.94 7.21 -7.44
N ILE A 322 -8.17 7.73 -7.29
CA ILE A 322 -9.30 7.37 -8.16
C ILE A 322 -9.04 7.84 -9.59
N ALA A 323 -8.65 9.10 -9.78
CA ALA A 323 -8.36 9.65 -11.10
C ALA A 323 -7.21 8.89 -11.78
N MET A 324 -6.14 8.60 -11.05
CA MET A 324 -4.98 7.86 -11.52
C MET A 324 -5.34 6.45 -11.98
N GLN A 325 -6.08 5.70 -11.16
CA GLN A 325 -6.49 4.33 -11.51
C GLN A 325 -7.38 4.30 -12.76
N THR A 326 -8.27 5.27 -12.90
CA THR A 326 -9.15 5.39 -14.06
C THR A 326 -8.34 5.68 -15.32
N TYR A 327 -7.43 6.68 -15.28
CA TYR A 327 -6.56 6.97 -16.42
C TYR A 327 -5.66 5.80 -16.80
N LEU A 328 -5.10 5.09 -15.82
CA LEU A 328 -4.24 3.93 -16.08
C LEU A 328 -5.04 2.79 -16.74
N ALA A 329 -6.30 2.59 -16.34
CA ALA A 329 -7.17 1.60 -16.94
C ALA A 329 -7.58 1.96 -18.38
N GLU A 330 -7.85 3.23 -18.65
CA GLU A 330 -8.25 3.75 -19.98
C GLU A 330 -7.06 3.84 -20.95
N ALA A 331 -5.88 4.23 -20.48
CA ALA A 331 -4.69 4.45 -21.31
C ALA A 331 -3.99 3.17 -21.77
N VAL A 332 -4.34 2.00 -21.18
CA VAL A 332 -3.64 0.74 -21.44
C VAL A 332 -4.58 -0.27 -22.10
N PRO A 333 -4.25 -0.77 -23.32
CA PRO A 333 -5.00 -1.84 -23.97
C PRO A 333 -5.12 -3.09 -23.09
N ASP A 334 -6.26 -3.78 -23.12
CA ASP A 334 -6.56 -4.95 -22.30
C ASP A 334 -5.48 -6.03 -22.36
N ALA A 335 -4.93 -6.29 -23.55
CA ALA A 335 -3.88 -7.29 -23.78
C ALA A 335 -2.54 -6.98 -23.06
N LEU A 336 -2.28 -5.72 -22.72
CA LEU A 336 -1.03 -5.27 -22.07
C LEU A 336 -1.25 -4.86 -20.61
N ARG A 337 -2.51 -4.79 -20.16
CA ARG A 337 -2.87 -4.26 -18.83
C ARG A 337 -2.10 -4.94 -17.70
N GLY A 338 -2.04 -6.27 -17.68
CA GLY A 338 -1.31 -7.02 -16.66
C GLY A 338 0.19 -6.67 -16.61
N ARG A 339 0.85 -6.56 -17.78
CA ARG A 339 2.28 -6.24 -17.87
C ARG A 339 2.58 -4.81 -17.42
N VAL A 340 1.73 -3.86 -17.81
CA VAL A 340 1.87 -2.45 -17.42
C VAL A 340 1.65 -2.28 -15.91
N TYR A 341 0.60 -2.90 -15.35
CA TYR A 341 0.35 -2.86 -13.90
C TYR A 341 1.48 -3.50 -13.10
N ALA A 342 2.04 -4.61 -13.55
CA ALA A 342 3.20 -5.25 -12.91
C ALA A 342 4.42 -4.32 -12.92
N THR A 343 4.73 -3.70 -14.07
CA THR A 343 5.84 -2.77 -14.22
C THR A 343 5.63 -1.51 -13.37
N TRP A 344 4.42 -0.94 -13.40
CA TRP A 344 4.03 0.20 -12.57
C TRP A 344 4.16 -0.11 -11.07
N THR A 345 3.62 -1.25 -10.61
CA THR A 345 3.74 -1.68 -9.20
C THR A 345 5.21 -1.85 -8.80
N GLY A 346 6.02 -2.45 -9.68
CA GLY A 346 7.46 -2.58 -9.44
C GLY A 346 8.17 -1.24 -9.29
N ALA A 347 7.89 -0.28 -10.19
CA ALA A 347 8.45 1.07 -10.12
C ALA A 347 8.02 1.80 -8.85
N VAL A 348 6.74 1.75 -8.49
CA VAL A 348 6.21 2.36 -7.25
C VAL A 348 6.84 1.73 -6.01
N THR A 349 7.04 0.40 -6.01
CA THR A 349 7.72 -0.31 -4.90
C THR A 349 9.17 0.13 -4.76
N LEU A 350 9.89 0.30 -5.88
CA LEU A 350 11.27 0.85 -5.86
C LEU A 350 11.28 2.31 -5.36
N GLY A 351 10.30 3.12 -5.79
CA GLY A 351 10.10 4.47 -5.24
C GLY A 351 9.87 4.44 -3.73
N GLY A 352 9.09 3.47 -3.24
CA GLY A 352 8.86 3.24 -1.81
C GLY A 352 10.15 2.90 -1.06
N ALA A 353 10.95 1.97 -1.57
CA ALA A 353 12.23 1.62 -0.96
C ALA A 353 13.18 2.83 -0.88
N ALA A 354 13.30 3.59 -1.98
CA ALA A 354 14.07 4.83 -2.01
C ALA A 354 13.50 5.87 -1.03
N GLY A 355 12.18 6.03 -0.98
CA GLY A 355 11.48 6.95 -0.08
C GLY A 355 11.74 6.63 1.39
N PHE A 356 11.51 5.40 1.82
CA PHE A 356 11.75 4.99 3.21
C PHE A 356 13.22 5.12 3.61
N GLY A 357 14.16 4.74 2.73
CA GLY A 357 15.59 4.91 2.95
C GLY A 357 16.00 6.38 3.08
N LEU A 358 15.52 7.22 2.14
CA LEU A 358 15.81 8.66 2.15
C LEU A 358 15.22 9.34 3.39
N ILE A 359 13.96 9.07 3.75
CA ILE A 359 13.28 9.70 4.87
C ILE A 359 13.89 9.23 6.21
N GLY A 360 14.22 7.93 6.34
CA GLY A 360 14.94 7.43 7.51
C GLY A 360 16.27 8.12 7.71
N TRP A 361 17.02 8.42 6.63
CA TRP A 361 18.29 9.14 6.66
C TRP A 361 18.11 10.65 6.90
N LEU A 362 17.08 11.26 6.32
CA LEU A 362 16.86 12.71 6.34
C LEU A 362 16.29 13.20 7.67
N THR A 363 15.34 12.45 8.25
CA THR A 363 14.61 12.88 9.46
C THR A 363 15.52 13.17 10.66
N PRO A 364 16.56 12.36 10.99
CA PRO A 364 17.46 12.70 12.09
C PRO A 364 18.33 13.93 11.83
N ARG A 365 18.59 14.25 10.56
CA ARG A 365 19.48 15.36 10.15
C ARG A 365 18.79 16.72 10.11
N LEU A 366 17.58 16.77 9.57
CA LEU A 366 16.80 18.01 9.46
C LEU A 366 15.82 18.23 10.61
N GLY A 367 15.55 17.16 11.36
CA GLY A 367 14.46 17.11 12.34
C GLY A 367 13.10 16.87 11.68
N PRO A 368 12.13 16.33 12.47
CA PRO A 368 10.81 15.96 11.96
C PRO A 368 10.03 17.13 11.33
N PRO A 369 9.98 18.36 11.91
CA PRO A 369 9.24 19.48 11.32
C PRO A 369 9.71 19.85 9.92
N ALA A 370 11.04 20.01 9.75
CA ALA A 370 11.63 20.41 8.49
C ALA A 370 11.50 19.31 7.42
N THR A 371 11.59 18.03 7.82
CA THR A 371 11.38 16.88 6.91
C THR A 371 9.96 16.83 6.40
N LEU A 372 8.95 17.01 7.25
CA LEU A 372 7.53 17.08 6.86
C LEU A 372 7.29 18.22 5.87
N ALA A 373 7.77 19.43 6.20
CA ALA A 373 7.58 20.60 5.35
C ALA A 373 8.30 20.44 3.99
N LEU A 374 9.54 19.94 4.00
CA LEU A 374 10.33 19.69 2.78
C LEU A 374 9.62 18.70 1.86
N VAL A 375 9.19 17.55 2.39
CA VAL A 375 8.48 16.55 1.58
C VAL A 375 7.14 17.10 1.10
N GLY A 376 6.42 17.82 1.96
CA GLY A 376 5.19 18.52 1.57
C GLY A 376 5.39 19.45 0.38
N ALA A 377 6.44 20.27 0.41
CA ALA A 377 6.79 21.18 -0.68
C ALA A 377 7.26 20.43 -1.95
N VAL A 378 8.21 19.50 -1.79
CA VAL A 378 8.78 18.73 -2.92
C VAL A 378 7.73 17.93 -3.66
N VAL A 379 6.85 17.25 -2.95
CA VAL A 379 5.82 16.41 -3.58
C VAL A 379 4.63 17.26 -4.02
N GLY A 380 4.17 18.18 -3.19
CA GLY A 380 3.01 19.01 -3.50
C GLY A 380 3.24 20.00 -4.66
N ILE A 381 4.46 20.50 -4.83
CA ILE A 381 4.83 21.33 -5.99
C ILE A 381 5.35 20.45 -7.12
N GLY A 382 6.22 19.49 -6.80
CA GLY A 382 6.86 18.61 -7.77
C GLY A 382 5.89 17.69 -8.49
N GLY A 383 4.85 17.19 -7.82
CA GLY A 383 3.84 16.31 -8.43
C GLY A 383 3.17 16.93 -9.66
N PRO A 384 2.52 18.09 -9.56
CA PRO A 384 1.96 18.80 -10.73
C PRO A 384 3.02 19.13 -11.80
N ILE A 385 4.25 19.50 -11.41
CA ILE A 385 5.35 19.76 -12.35
C ILE A 385 5.71 18.48 -13.11
N VAL A 386 5.84 17.35 -12.45
CA VAL A 386 6.12 16.05 -13.07
C VAL A 386 5.04 15.70 -14.08
N LEU A 387 3.77 15.87 -13.75
CA LEU A 387 2.66 15.63 -14.67
C LEU A 387 2.70 16.56 -15.89
N TRP A 388 3.13 17.79 -15.71
CA TRP A 388 3.27 18.76 -16.80
C TRP A 388 4.47 18.43 -17.71
N VAL A 389 5.67 18.23 -17.12
CA VAL A 389 6.92 17.95 -17.87
C VAL A 389 6.84 16.62 -18.64
N THR A 390 6.18 15.61 -18.08
CA THR A 390 5.97 14.33 -18.78
C THR A 390 4.98 14.40 -19.93
N GLY A 391 4.29 15.52 -20.13
CA GLY A 391 3.26 15.70 -21.13
C GLY A 391 1.93 15.00 -20.77
N CYS A 392 1.80 14.49 -19.54
CA CYS A 392 0.63 13.77 -19.05
C CYS A 392 -0.63 14.63 -19.11
N ILE A 393 -0.57 15.88 -18.60
CA ILE A 393 -1.71 16.82 -18.60
C ILE A 393 -2.15 17.16 -20.04
N ALA A 394 -1.22 17.34 -20.95
CA ALA A 394 -1.52 17.64 -22.34
C ALA A 394 -2.20 16.45 -23.08
N ALA A 395 -1.76 15.22 -22.74
CA ALA A 395 -2.38 14.01 -23.27
C ALA A 395 -3.79 13.81 -22.71
N MET A 396 -3.98 13.96 -21.40
CA MET A 396 -5.30 13.85 -20.74
C MET A 396 -6.34 14.85 -21.30
N ARG A 397 -5.90 16.08 -21.65
CA ARG A 397 -6.79 17.08 -22.27
C ARG A 397 -7.19 16.69 -23.69
N ARG A 398 -6.29 16.08 -24.46
CA ARG A 398 -6.59 15.62 -25.83
C ARG A 398 -7.60 14.49 -25.82
N ASP A 399 -7.44 13.52 -24.91
CA ASP A 399 -8.36 12.39 -24.79
C ASP A 399 -9.75 12.84 -24.32
N ALA A 400 -9.83 13.84 -23.43
CA ALA A 400 -11.09 14.42 -22.98
C ALA A 400 -11.86 15.15 -24.12
N VAL A 401 -11.16 15.76 -25.09
CA VAL A 401 -11.76 16.41 -26.27
C VAL A 401 -12.16 15.41 -27.34
N ALA A 402 -11.40 14.30 -27.47
CA ALA A 402 -11.70 13.25 -28.46
C ALA A 402 -12.88 12.35 -28.04
N GLY A 403 -13.24 12.32 -26.76
CA GLY A 403 -14.36 11.54 -26.20
C GLY A 403 -15.65 12.34 -25.98
N ALA A 404 -15.62 13.65 -26.21
CA ALA A 404 -16.79 14.55 -26.20
C ALA A 404 -17.33 14.77 -27.62
#